data_9095f089f8c76859044388ac30021a66
#
_entry.id   9095f089f8c76859044388ac30021a66
#
_cell.length_a   1.000
_cell.length_b   1.000
_cell.length_c   1.000
_cell.angle_alpha   90.00
_cell.angle_beta   90.00
_cell.angle_gamma   90.00
#
_symmetry.space_group_name_H-M   'P 1'
#
loop_
_entity.id
_entity.type
_entity.pdbx_description
1 polymer ?
#
loop_
_entity_poly.entity_id
_entity_poly.type
_entity_poly.pdbx_seq_one_letter_code
_entity_poly.pdbx_strand_id
1 'polypeptide(L)'
;SRGLVGSEMCIRDSFDIEAHRVVFSAKGQSHAASDYFMKSAANISFFLEEEAVDEDGRLLKDKGRAINKIGHALHDLDPVFADISHNADFEALSRGIGMADPLLLQSMVICKQPYIGGEVNTHQDSTFIYTEPETCTGFWLALEDATIENGCMWAAPGGHKAGLRQRFVRDGDGMKMITQEEGALPECTTPLPARAGTLVLLHGRLPHLSAPNRSASSRY
;
A
#
# COMPACT_ATOMS: atom_id res chain seq x y z
N SER A 1 11.69 10.94 -9.95
CA SER A 1 10.25 11.12 -9.65
C SER A 1 9.40 11.32 -10.91
N ARG A 2 9.82 12.18 -11.90
CA ARG A 2 9.02 12.42 -13.11
C ARG A 2 8.77 11.16 -13.96
N GLY A 3 9.75 10.26 -14.08
CA GLY A 3 9.60 9.00 -14.80
C GLY A 3 8.59 8.07 -14.14
N LEU A 4 8.63 7.96 -12.81
CA LEU A 4 7.75 7.10 -12.04
C LEU A 4 6.29 7.56 -12.10
N VAL A 5 6.03 8.87 -11.93
CA VAL A 5 4.70 9.47 -12.07
C VAL A 5 4.16 9.28 -13.49
N GLY A 6 5.02 9.42 -14.52
CA GLY A 6 4.61 9.19 -15.90
C GLY A 6 4.24 7.72 -16.17
N SER A 7 4.97 6.76 -15.62
CA SER A 7 4.65 5.34 -15.74
C SER A 7 3.36 4.98 -15.01
N GLU A 8 3.14 5.49 -13.81
CA GLU A 8 1.90 5.30 -13.06
C GLU A 8 0.69 5.82 -13.84
N MET A 9 0.77 7.01 -14.42
CA MET A 9 -0.29 7.57 -15.28
C MET A 9 -0.57 6.69 -16.50
N CYS A 10 0.47 6.18 -17.17
CA CYS A 10 0.32 5.31 -18.33
C CYS A 10 -0.36 3.97 -17.94
N ILE A 11 0.08 3.35 -16.86
CA ILE A 11 -0.51 2.11 -16.34
C ILE A 11 -1.98 2.36 -15.98
N ARG A 12 -2.27 3.42 -15.24
CA ARG A 12 -3.61 3.79 -14.81
C ARG A 12 -4.60 3.94 -15.98
N ASP A 13 -4.16 4.53 -17.08
CA ASP A 13 -5.02 4.78 -18.23
C ASP A 13 -5.27 3.52 -19.08
N SER A 14 -4.42 2.49 -18.95
CA SER A 14 -4.47 1.27 -19.76
C SER A 14 -5.37 0.16 -19.19
N PHE A 15 -5.80 0.24 -17.90
CA PHE A 15 -6.57 -0.86 -17.31
C PHE A 15 -8.00 -0.98 -17.86
N ASP A 16 -8.48 -2.22 -17.96
CA ASP A 16 -9.86 -2.54 -18.33
C ASP A 16 -10.74 -2.57 -17.09
N ILE A 17 -11.70 -1.63 -17.01
CA ILE A 17 -12.58 -1.49 -15.86
C ILE A 17 -13.55 -2.66 -15.70
N GLU A 18 -13.98 -3.30 -16.78
CA GLU A 18 -14.88 -4.44 -16.71
C GLU A 18 -14.18 -5.66 -16.09
N ALA A 19 -12.88 -5.85 -16.39
CA ALA A 19 -12.07 -6.91 -15.82
C ALA A 19 -11.60 -6.63 -14.37
N HIS A 20 -11.64 -5.36 -13.91
CA HIS A 20 -10.99 -4.91 -12.69
C HIS A 20 -11.96 -4.25 -11.69
N ARG A 21 -13.19 -4.76 -11.58
CA ARG A 21 -14.23 -4.23 -10.68
C ARG A 21 -14.04 -4.65 -9.22
N VAL A 22 -12.86 -4.51 -8.67
CA VAL A 22 -12.64 -4.76 -7.25
C VAL A 22 -12.49 -3.45 -6.52
N VAL A 23 -13.45 -3.16 -5.64
CA VAL A 23 -13.43 -2.00 -4.76
C VAL A 23 -12.59 -2.32 -3.54
N PHE A 24 -11.66 -1.44 -3.20
CA PHE A 24 -10.93 -1.52 -1.96
C PHE A 24 -11.69 -0.76 -0.88
N SER A 25 -12.17 -1.48 0.14
CA SER A 25 -12.83 -0.88 1.30
C SER A 25 -12.00 -1.11 2.56
N ALA A 26 -11.71 -0.04 3.26
CA ALA A 26 -11.09 -0.10 4.58
C ALA A 26 -12.00 -0.74 5.64
N LYS A 27 -13.32 -0.81 5.38
CA LYS A 27 -14.34 -1.31 6.32
C LYS A 27 -14.54 -2.83 6.26
N GLY A 28 -14.02 -3.50 5.24
CA GLY A 28 -14.22 -4.94 5.06
C GLY A 28 -12.99 -5.66 4.56
N GLN A 29 -12.56 -6.69 5.27
CA GLN A 29 -11.47 -7.59 4.85
C GLN A 29 -11.92 -8.64 3.82
N SER A 30 -13.20 -8.63 3.42
CA SER A 30 -13.77 -9.64 2.51
C SER A 30 -13.12 -9.68 1.12
N HIS A 31 -12.52 -8.57 0.69
CA HIS A 31 -11.84 -8.47 -0.61
C HIS A 31 -10.45 -9.12 -0.63
N ALA A 32 -9.78 -9.21 0.51
CA ALA A 32 -8.45 -9.81 0.62
C ALA A 32 -8.44 -11.33 0.36
N ALA A 33 -9.62 -11.97 0.37
CA ALA A 33 -9.78 -13.39 0.04
C ALA A 33 -10.29 -13.64 -1.39
N SER A 34 -10.54 -12.58 -2.18
CA SER A 34 -11.00 -12.76 -3.56
C SER A 34 -9.89 -13.32 -4.46
N ASP A 35 -10.26 -14.13 -5.44
CA ASP A 35 -9.34 -14.64 -6.46
C ASP A 35 -8.57 -13.52 -7.15
N TYR A 36 -9.20 -12.38 -7.40
CA TYR A 36 -8.57 -11.22 -8.01
C TYR A 36 -7.43 -10.68 -7.14
N PHE A 37 -7.69 -10.49 -5.83
CA PHE A 37 -6.67 -10.05 -4.89
C PHE A 37 -5.51 -11.07 -4.79
N MET A 38 -5.83 -12.36 -4.67
CA MET A 38 -4.80 -13.41 -4.59
C MET A 38 -3.92 -13.47 -5.83
N LYS A 39 -4.50 -13.32 -7.02
CA LYS A 39 -3.76 -13.29 -8.30
C LYS A 39 -2.93 -12.01 -8.45
N SER A 40 -3.27 -10.93 -7.78
CA SER A 40 -2.54 -9.66 -7.87
C SER A 40 -1.11 -9.73 -7.33
N ALA A 41 -0.78 -10.74 -6.53
CA ALA A 41 0.58 -10.93 -6.03
C ALA A 41 1.63 -11.11 -7.16
N ALA A 42 1.22 -11.65 -8.30
CA ALA A 42 2.08 -11.86 -9.47
C ALA A 42 1.63 -11.02 -10.69
N ASN A 43 0.80 -10.01 -10.49
CA ASN A 43 0.25 -9.19 -11.57
C ASN A 43 0.22 -7.70 -11.18
N ILE A 44 0.09 -6.83 -12.18
CA ILE A 44 -0.30 -5.44 -11.99
C ILE A 44 -1.83 -5.39 -11.98
N SER A 45 -2.41 -5.14 -10.83
CA SER A 45 -3.85 -5.13 -10.60
C SER A 45 -4.31 -3.79 -10.04
N PHE A 46 -5.54 -3.41 -10.35
CA PHE A 46 -6.12 -2.12 -10.00
C PHE A 46 -7.26 -2.32 -8.99
N PHE A 47 -7.30 -1.47 -7.99
CA PHE A 47 -8.33 -1.50 -6.95
C PHE A 47 -8.99 -0.13 -6.90
N LEU A 48 -10.31 -0.10 -6.87
CA LEU A 48 -11.09 1.13 -6.96
C LEU A 48 -11.39 1.70 -5.56
N GLU A 49 -11.55 3.03 -5.50
CA GLU A 49 -12.08 3.71 -4.34
C GLU A 49 -13.56 3.32 -4.12
N GLU A 50 -13.97 3.16 -2.86
CA GLU A 50 -15.34 2.80 -2.50
C GLU A 50 -16.34 3.86 -2.99
N GLU A 51 -15.99 5.14 -2.86
CA GLU A 51 -16.85 6.26 -3.30
C GLU A 51 -16.76 6.58 -4.79
N ALA A 52 -15.99 5.81 -5.55
CA ALA A 52 -15.88 6.00 -6.99
C ALA A 52 -16.86 5.14 -7.79
N VAL A 53 -17.60 4.24 -7.14
CA VAL A 53 -18.56 3.33 -7.79
C VAL A 53 -19.92 3.40 -7.11
N ASP A 54 -20.98 3.17 -7.87
CA ASP A 54 -22.35 3.02 -7.35
C ASP A 54 -22.62 1.58 -6.88
N GLU A 55 -23.84 1.33 -6.40
CA GLU A 55 -24.29 0.02 -5.92
C GLU A 55 -24.27 -1.06 -7.02
N ASP A 56 -24.39 -0.67 -8.29
CA ASP A 56 -24.29 -1.55 -9.46
C ASP A 56 -22.82 -1.74 -9.92
N GLY A 57 -21.86 -1.09 -9.28
CA GLY A 57 -20.43 -1.11 -9.64
C GLY A 57 -20.07 -0.22 -10.84
N ARG A 58 -20.94 0.73 -11.22
CA ARG A 58 -20.64 1.70 -12.29
C ARG A 58 -19.81 2.84 -11.74
N LEU A 59 -18.88 3.34 -12.54
CA LEU A 59 -18.06 4.49 -12.15
C LEU A 59 -18.89 5.77 -12.01
N LEU A 60 -18.70 6.42 -10.87
CA LEU A 60 -19.20 7.76 -10.56
C LEU A 60 -18.16 8.85 -10.84
N LYS A 61 -16.93 8.48 -11.17
CA LYS A 61 -15.78 9.36 -11.43
C LYS A 61 -15.07 8.94 -12.70
N ASP A 62 -14.25 9.84 -13.24
CA ASP A 62 -13.34 9.49 -14.32
C ASP A 62 -12.46 8.31 -13.90
N LYS A 63 -12.19 7.39 -14.82
CA LYS A 63 -11.44 6.16 -14.65
C LYS A 63 -10.14 6.38 -13.84
N GLY A 64 -9.32 7.35 -14.24
CA GLY A 64 -8.08 7.68 -13.56
C GLY A 64 -8.26 8.23 -12.13
N ARG A 65 -9.44 8.73 -11.79
CA ARG A 65 -9.79 9.23 -10.46
C ARG A 65 -10.60 8.23 -9.62
N ALA A 66 -10.81 7.06 -10.14
CA ALA A 66 -11.49 5.99 -9.42
C ALA A 66 -10.52 5.01 -8.73
N ILE A 67 -9.22 5.08 -9.03
CA ILE A 67 -8.23 4.12 -8.52
C ILE A 67 -7.81 4.50 -7.10
N ASN A 68 -7.89 3.53 -6.19
CA ASN A 68 -7.34 3.58 -4.83
C ASN A 68 -5.88 3.15 -4.81
N LYS A 69 -5.57 2.00 -5.43
CA LYS A 69 -4.20 1.49 -5.50
C LYS A 69 -3.95 0.64 -6.73
N ILE A 70 -2.70 0.55 -7.10
CA ILE A 70 -2.16 -0.35 -8.13
C ILE A 70 -1.13 -1.26 -7.45
N GLY A 71 -1.19 -2.55 -7.64
CA GLY A 71 -0.26 -3.53 -7.06
C GLY A 71 -0.50 -4.93 -7.60
N HIS A 72 0.35 -5.91 -7.34
CA HIS A 72 1.37 -5.85 -6.29
C HIS A 72 2.76 -6.26 -6.85
N ALA A 73 2.89 -6.47 -8.18
CA ALA A 73 4.12 -6.89 -8.84
C ALA A 73 4.70 -5.81 -9.78
N LEU A 74 4.57 -4.53 -9.44
CA LEU A 74 5.10 -3.43 -10.25
C LEU A 74 6.62 -3.53 -10.43
N HIS A 75 7.33 -3.91 -9.37
CA HIS A 75 8.79 -4.06 -9.36
C HIS A 75 9.31 -5.15 -10.32
N ASP A 76 8.47 -6.11 -10.70
CA ASP A 76 8.82 -7.19 -11.63
C ASP A 76 8.33 -6.92 -13.05
N LEU A 77 7.17 -6.27 -13.20
CA LEU A 77 6.43 -6.23 -14.46
C LEU A 77 6.45 -4.87 -15.16
N ASP A 78 6.73 -3.78 -14.45
CA ASP A 78 6.88 -2.45 -15.06
C ASP A 78 8.34 -2.01 -15.04
N PRO A 79 8.93 -1.66 -16.20
CA PRO A 79 10.37 -1.37 -16.30
C PRO A 79 10.80 -0.14 -15.50
N VAL A 80 9.92 0.87 -15.32
CA VAL A 80 10.26 2.07 -14.53
C VAL A 80 10.25 1.75 -13.03
N PHE A 81 9.28 0.96 -12.58
CA PHE A 81 9.25 0.50 -11.19
C PHE A 81 10.35 -0.51 -10.88
N ALA A 82 10.70 -1.38 -11.85
CA ALA A 82 11.83 -2.29 -11.71
C ALA A 82 13.16 -1.53 -11.55
N ASP A 83 13.42 -0.53 -12.38
CA ASP A 83 14.63 0.29 -12.32
C ASP A 83 14.80 1.00 -10.98
N ILE A 84 13.70 1.58 -10.45
CA ILE A 84 13.71 2.23 -9.13
C ILE A 84 13.85 1.21 -7.99
N SER A 85 13.14 0.10 -8.06
CA SER A 85 13.08 -0.86 -6.96
C SER A 85 14.38 -1.66 -6.80
N HIS A 86 15.07 -1.93 -7.90
CA HIS A 86 16.31 -2.70 -7.93
C HIS A 86 17.57 -1.82 -8.01
N ASN A 87 17.47 -0.52 -7.69
CA ASN A 87 18.65 0.34 -7.73
C ASN A 87 19.64 0.05 -6.59
N ALA A 88 20.91 0.43 -6.84
CA ALA A 88 22.00 0.16 -5.91
C ALA A 88 21.83 0.90 -4.56
N ASP A 89 21.17 2.05 -4.53
CA ASP A 89 20.96 2.81 -3.29
C ASP A 89 19.96 2.09 -2.36
N PHE A 90 18.89 1.52 -2.92
CA PHE A 90 17.93 0.72 -2.14
C PHE A 90 18.53 -0.59 -1.65
N GLU A 91 19.38 -1.24 -2.48
CA GLU A 91 20.13 -2.41 -2.05
C GLU A 91 21.10 -2.07 -0.92
N ALA A 92 21.90 -1.02 -1.07
CA ALA A 92 22.83 -0.58 -0.03
C ALA A 92 22.14 -0.21 1.27
N LEU A 93 20.98 0.48 1.19
CA LEU A 93 20.18 0.84 2.34
C LEU A 93 19.60 -0.41 3.04
N SER A 94 19.10 -1.38 2.28
CA SER A 94 18.59 -2.65 2.81
C SER A 94 19.68 -3.42 3.56
N ARG A 95 20.87 -3.51 2.98
CA ARG A 95 22.03 -4.11 3.66
C ARG A 95 22.46 -3.30 4.89
N GLY A 96 22.40 -1.98 4.81
CA GLY A 96 22.75 -1.06 5.91
C GLY A 96 21.84 -1.22 7.13
N ILE A 97 20.58 -1.61 6.96
CA ILE A 97 19.66 -1.93 8.06
C ILE A 97 19.69 -3.41 8.48
N GLY A 98 20.66 -4.19 7.97
CA GLY A 98 20.94 -5.54 8.44
C GLY A 98 20.35 -6.67 7.60
N MET A 99 19.81 -6.42 6.42
CA MET A 99 19.36 -7.47 5.49
C MET A 99 20.55 -8.04 4.74
N ALA A 100 20.89 -9.30 4.96
CA ALA A 100 22.00 -9.97 4.28
C ALA A 100 21.70 -10.22 2.79
N ASP A 101 20.47 -10.65 2.50
CA ASP A 101 19.98 -10.95 1.16
C ASP A 101 18.55 -10.42 1.00
N PRO A 102 18.40 -9.09 0.69
CA PRO A 102 17.10 -8.46 0.60
C PRO A 102 16.32 -8.97 -0.61
N LEU A 103 15.06 -9.30 -0.41
CA LEU A 103 14.12 -9.71 -1.45
C LEU A 103 12.96 -8.72 -1.54
N LEU A 104 12.59 -8.31 -2.75
CA LEU A 104 11.38 -7.56 -3.00
C LEU A 104 10.19 -8.51 -3.06
N LEU A 105 9.23 -8.33 -2.17
CA LEU A 105 8.07 -9.21 -2.07
C LEU A 105 6.82 -8.59 -2.68
N GLN A 106 6.69 -7.26 -2.63
CA GLN A 106 5.52 -6.55 -3.06
C GLN A 106 5.84 -5.08 -3.36
N SER A 107 5.14 -4.52 -4.33
CA SER A 107 5.15 -3.09 -4.62
C SER A 107 3.76 -2.57 -4.92
N MET A 108 3.47 -1.35 -4.46
CA MET A 108 2.18 -0.69 -4.67
C MET A 108 2.35 0.79 -4.94
N VAL A 109 1.44 1.35 -5.76
CA VAL A 109 1.15 2.79 -5.77
C VAL A 109 -0.17 3.00 -5.05
N ILE A 110 -0.17 3.85 -4.03
CA ILE A 110 -1.39 4.28 -3.32
C ILE A 110 -1.83 5.62 -3.89
N CYS A 111 -3.04 5.63 -4.44
CA CYS A 111 -3.64 6.82 -5.05
C CYS A 111 -4.58 7.47 -4.03
N LYS A 112 -4.26 8.67 -3.59
CA LYS A 112 -5.14 9.48 -2.73
C LYS A 112 -5.91 10.46 -3.61
N GLN A 113 -7.10 10.05 -4.06
CA GLN A 113 -7.93 10.86 -4.96
C GLN A 113 -8.51 12.08 -4.24
N PRO A 114 -8.80 13.21 -4.95
CA PRO A 114 -9.37 14.40 -4.33
C PRO A 114 -10.69 14.07 -3.64
N TYR A 115 -10.80 14.42 -2.36
CA TYR A 115 -11.98 14.27 -1.48
C TYR A 115 -12.44 12.84 -1.17
N ILE A 116 -12.21 11.87 -2.06
CA ILE A 116 -12.62 10.47 -1.93
C ILE A 116 -11.47 9.51 -1.64
N GLY A 117 -10.21 9.99 -1.66
CA GLY A 117 -9.04 9.14 -1.39
C GLY A 117 -9.17 8.52 0.00
N GLY A 118 -9.47 7.22 0.02
CA GLY A 118 -9.83 6.46 1.19
C GLY A 118 -8.73 6.41 2.25
N GLU A 119 -9.12 6.22 3.50
CA GLU A 119 -8.16 5.95 4.57
C GLU A 119 -7.56 4.54 4.41
N VAL A 120 -6.35 4.38 4.90
CA VAL A 120 -5.78 3.06 5.20
C VAL A 120 -5.76 2.92 6.70
N ASN A 121 -6.54 1.96 7.22
CA ASN A 121 -6.68 1.73 8.65
C ASN A 121 -5.34 1.36 9.30
N THR A 122 -5.24 1.57 10.62
CA THR A 122 -4.07 1.17 11.39
C THR A 122 -3.78 -0.31 11.21
N HIS A 123 -2.55 -0.60 10.79
CA HIS A 123 -2.07 -1.96 10.55
C HIS A 123 -0.57 -2.06 10.81
N GLN A 124 -0.07 -3.29 10.77
CA GLN A 124 1.34 -3.65 10.74
C GLN A 124 1.59 -4.41 9.43
N ASP A 125 2.61 -4.05 8.65
CA ASP A 125 2.91 -4.72 7.38
C ASP A 125 3.17 -6.21 7.55
N SER A 126 3.88 -6.59 8.63
CA SER A 126 4.14 -8.00 8.97
C SER A 126 2.88 -8.83 9.23
N THR A 127 1.71 -8.20 9.40
CA THR A 127 0.43 -8.90 9.42
C THR A 127 0.16 -9.62 8.10
N PHE A 128 0.50 -8.99 6.99
CA PHE A 128 0.23 -9.46 5.62
C PHE A 128 1.47 -10.06 4.96
N ILE A 129 2.65 -9.52 5.27
CA ILE A 129 3.95 -9.93 4.72
C ILE A 129 4.80 -10.44 5.89
N TYR A 130 4.56 -11.67 6.28
CA TYR A 130 5.30 -12.31 7.38
C TYR A 130 6.49 -13.10 6.85
N THR A 131 7.65 -12.93 7.50
CA THR A 131 8.88 -13.69 7.23
C THR A 131 9.38 -14.34 8.51
N GLU A 132 10.14 -15.43 8.38
CA GLU A 132 10.80 -16.10 9.51
C GLU A 132 12.30 -16.17 9.22
N PRO A 133 13.15 -15.43 9.93
CA PRO A 133 12.81 -14.43 10.97
C PRO A 133 12.05 -13.22 10.45
N GLU A 134 11.39 -12.47 11.34
CA GLU A 134 10.66 -11.26 10.98
C GLU A 134 11.62 -10.14 10.53
N THR A 135 11.74 -9.95 9.22
CA THR A 135 12.63 -8.96 8.59
C THR A 135 11.90 -8.02 7.64
N CYS A 136 10.56 -8.09 7.58
CA CYS A 136 9.78 -7.21 6.73
C CYS A 136 10.06 -5.74 7.02
N THR A 137 10.35 -4.97 5.97
CA THR A 137 10.55 -3.53 6.02
C THR A 137 9.88 -2.87 4.82
N GLY A 138 8.99 -1.93 5.07
CA GLY A 138 8.37 -1.11 4.05
C GLY A 138 9.31 0.02 3.61
N PHE A 139 9.44 0.22 2.31
CA PHE A 139 10.12 1.35 1.68
C PHE A 139 9.05 2.25 1.08
N TRP A 140 8.61 3.26 1.80
CA TRP A 140 7.60 4.18 1.32
C TRP A 140 8.24 5.42 0.70
N LEU A 141 8.05 5.59 -0.61
CA LEU A 141 8.57 6.72 -1.38
C LEU A 141 7.44 7.70 -1.69
N ALA A 142 7.58 8.95 -1.24
CA ALA A 142 6.66 10.03 -1.62
C ALA A 142 6.87 10.42 -3.08
N LEU A 143 5.91 10.13 -3.96
CA LEU A 143 5.95 10.57 -5.37
C LEU A 143 5.59 12.05 -5.49
N GLU A 144 4.77 12.55 -4.60
CA GLU A 144 4.33 13.93 -4.46
C GLU A 144 4.37 14.36 -2.99
N ASP A 145 4.24 15.66 -2.72
CA ASP A 145 4.22 16.16 -1.34
C ASP A 145 3.02 15.58 -0.57
N ALA A 146 3.32 14.88 0.51
CA ALA A 146 2.33 14.34 1.43
C ALA A 146 2.15 15.28 2.62
N THR A 147 0.94 15.79 2.81
CA THR A 147 0.55 16.70 3.88
C THR A 147 -0.55 16.08 4.74
N ILE A 148 -0.83 16.66 5.90
CA ILE A 148 -1.94 16.23 6.74
C ILE A 148 -3.26 16.31 5.96
N GLU A 149 -3.45 17.37 5.17
CA GLU A 149 -4.69 17.62 4.43
C GLU A 149 -4.91 16.61 3.30
N ASN A 150 -3.84 16.21 2.58
CA ASN A 150 -3.94 15.25 1.48
C ASN A 150 -3.68 13.79 1.90
N GLY A 151 -3.72 13.51 3.21
CA GLY A 151 -3.70 12.15 3.73
C GLY A 151 -2.30 11.55 3.88
N CYS A 152 -1.34 12.28 4.46
CA CYS A 152 -0.03 11.72 4.84
C CYS A 152 -0.18 10.52 5.79
N MET A 153 0.88 9.74 5.91
CA MET A 153 0.93 8.66 6.90
C MET A 153 0.97 9.20 8.33
N TRP A 154 0.52 8.37 9.24
CA TRP A 154 0.65 8.53 10.69
C TRP A 154 1.24 7.25 11.27
N ALA A 155 2.05 7.35 12.29
CA ALA A 155 2.67 6.21 12.94
C ALA A 155 2.56 6.27 14.46
N ALA A 156 2.75 5.09 15.08
CA ALA A 156 2.90 4.94 16.53
C ALA A 156 4.39 4.86 16.89
N PRO A 157 5.06 5.94 17.30
CA PRO A 157 6.49 5.92 17.61
C PRO A 157 6.83 4.86 18.66
N GLY A 158 7.78 3.97 18.33
CA GLY A 158 8.16 2.85 19.20
C GLY A 158 7.17 1.68 19.20
N GLY A 159 6.02 1.78 18.51
CA GLY A 159 4.96 0.76 18.48
C GLY A 159 5.39 -0.61 17.94
N HIS A 160 6.45 -0.66 17.12
CA HIS A 160 7.04 -1.92 16.66
C HIS A 160 7.55 -2.82 17.79
N LYS A 161 7.82 -2.26 18.98
CA LYS A 161 8.26 -3.01 20.18
C LYS A 161 7.11 -3.72 20.90
N ALA A 162 5.87 -3.38 20.57
CA ALA A 162 4.69 -3.97 21.19
C ALA A 162 4.30 -5.34 20.62
N GLY A 163 5.13 -5.93 19.76
CA GLY A 163 4.89 -7.23 19.12
C GLY A 163 3.98 -7.16 17.89
N LEU A 164 3.77 -8.32 17.27
CA LEU A 164 2.86 -8.50 16.12
C LEU A 164 1.49 -8.94 16.62
N ARG A 165 0.45 -8.18 16.29
CA ARG A 165 -0.92 -8.47 16.78
C ARG A 165 -1.61 -9.58 16.02
N GLN A 166 -1.49 -9.58 14.71
CA GLN A 166 -2.22 -10.50 13.85
C GLN A 166 -1.37 -10.96 12.67
N ARG A 167 -1.71 -12.13 12.13
CA ARG A 167 -1.17 -12.61 10.84
C ARG A 167 -2.30 -13.01 9.92
N PHE A 168 -2.17 -12.63 8.67
CA PHE A 168 -3.04 -13.03 7.59
C PHE A 168 -2.43 -14.26 6.92
N VAL A 169 -3.04 -15.42 7.09
CA VAL A 169 -2.48 -16.70 6.70
C VAL A 169 -3.40 -17.44 5.74
N ARG A 170 -2.81 -18.31 4.93
CA ARG A 170 -3.59 -19.20 4.06
C ARG A 170 -4.39 -20.20 4.87
N ASP A 171 -5.64 -20.44 4.47
CA ASP A 171 -6.56 -21.40 5.07
C ASP A 171 -7.34 -22.13 3.97
N GLY A 172 -6.85 -23.30 3.58
CA GLY A 172 -7.34 -24.00 2.40
C GLY A 172 -7.17 -23.15 1.13
N ASP A 173 -8.25 -22.93 0.41
CA ASP A 173 -8.28 -22.07 -0.80
C ASP A 173 -8.45 -20.58 -0.48
N GLY A 174 -8.64 -20.21 0.78
CA GLY A 174 -8.85 -18.84 1.24
C GLY A 174 -7.75 -18.33 2.16
N MET A 175 -8.06 -17.24 2.83
CA MET A 175 -7.20 -16.58 3.81
C MET A 175 -7.97 -16.35 5.10
N LYS A 176 -7.27 -16.37 6.23
CA LYS A 176 -7.84 -15.98 7.55
C LYS A 176 -6.87 -15.13 8.35
N MET A 177 -7.44 -14.34 9.24
CA MET A 177 -6.68 -13.61 10.24
C MET A 177 -6.52 -14.45 11.50
N ILE A 178 -5.31 -14.58 12.02
CA ILE A 178 -5.03 -15.22 13.29
C ILE A 178 -4.40 -14.24 14.26
N THR A 179 -4.82 -14.27 15.53
CA THR A 179 -4.22 -13.46 16.59
C THR A 179 -2.87 -14.06 16.98
N GLN A 180 -1.85 -13.22 17.06
CA GLN A 180 -0.52 -13.57 17.57
C GLN A 180 -0.36 -13.13 19.02
N GLU A 181 -0.65 -11.86 19.27
CA GLU A 181 -0.62 -11.27 20.61
C GLU A 181 -1.90 -10.49 20.88
N GLU A 182 -2.46 -10.69 22.06
CA GLU A 182 -3.67 -9.99 22.50
C GLU A 182 -3.42 -8.50 22.74
N GLY A 183 -4.47 -7.71 22.56
CA GLY A 183 -4.48 -6.27 22.81
C GLY A 183 -4.62 -5.43 21.56
N ALA A 184 -4.95 -4.17 21.76
CA ALA A 184 -5.07 -3.20 20.67
C ALA A 184 -3.70 -2.81 20.10
N LEU A 185 -3.69 -2.40 18.84
CA LEU A 185 -2.52 -1.76 18.27
C LEU A 185 -2.24 -0.43 18.99
N PRO A 186 -0.96 -0.07 19.23
CA PRO A 186 -0.60 1.26 19.67
C PRO A 186 -1.17 2.34 18.76
N GLU A 187 -1.66 3.42 19.35
CA GLU A 187 -2.28 4.53 18.62
C GLU A 187 -1.27 5.28 17.75
N CYS A 188 -1.64 5.56 16.50
CA CYS A 188 -0.83 6.34 15.56
C CYS A 188 -1.01 7.84 15.83
N THR A 189 -0.18 8.40 16.70
CA THR A 189 -0.28 9.79 17.18
C THR A 189 0.57 10.79 16.40
N THR A 190 1.52 10.30 15.59
CA THR A 190 2.52 11.16 14.94
C THR A 190 2.29 11.20 13.42
N PRO A 191 1.92 12.38 12.87
CA PRO A 191 1.86 12.53 11.41
C PRO A 191 3.26 12.52 10.80
N LEU A 192 3.36 11.98 9.60
CA LEU A 192 4.60 11.91 8.82
C LEU A 192 4.43 12.67 7.49
N PRO A 193 4.34 14.01 7.51
CA PRO A 193 4.34 14.78 6.27
C PRO A 193 5.71 14.61 5.59
N ALA A 194 5.69 14.51 4.27
CA ALA A 194 6.89 14.25 3.49
C ALA A 194 6.87 15.02 2.17
N ARG A 195 8.02 15.55 1.75
CA ARG A 195 8.17 16.13 0.41
C ARG A 195 8.35 15.04 -0.63
N ALA A 196 7.98 15.33 -1.88
CA ALA A 196 8.27 14.47 -3.01
C ALA A 196 9.75 14.04 -3.03
N GLY A 197 10.01 12.75 -3.24
CA GLY A 197 11.34 12.15 -3.20
C GLY A 197 11.81 11.71 -1.80
N THR A 198 11.04 11.96 -0.75
CA THR A 198 11.36 11.45 0.60
C THR A 198 11.10 9.95 0.65
N LEU A 199 12.08 9.19 1.12
CA LEU A 199 11.95 7.77 1.46
C LEU A 199 11.76 7.62 2.98
N VAL A 200 10.72 6.90 3.38
CA VAL A 200 10.45 6.52 4.77
C VAL A 200 10.59 5.01 4.91
N LEU A 201 11.41 4.56 5.85
CA LEU A 201 11.54 3.14 6.19
C LEU A 201 10.57 2.79 7.30
N LEU A 202 9.75 1.79 7.09
CA LEU A 202 8.74 1.30 8.02
C LEU A 202 9.12 -0.10 8.49
N HIS A 203 9.39 -0.25 9.76
CA HIS A 203 9.57 -1.58 10.35
C HIS A 203 8.26 -2.37 10.22
N GLY A 204 8.28 -3.63 9.77
CA GLY A 204 7.08 -4.42 9.49
C GLY A 204 6.08 -4.52 10.64
N ARG A 205 6.53 -4.41 11.91
CA ARG A 205 5.65 -4.35 13.09
C ARG A 205 5.26 -2.94 13.53
N LEU A 206 5.69 -1.87 12.81
CA LEU A 206 5.30 -0.51 13.18
C LEU A 206 3.83 -0.27 12.84
N PRO A 207 2.95 0.01 13.83
CA PRO A 207 1.60 0.42 13.54
C PRO A 207 1.60 1.76 12.81
N HIS A 208 0.95 1.79 11.66
CA HIS A 208 0.79 3.01 10.87
C HIS A 208 -0.55 3.01 10.13
N LEU A 209 -0.95 4.17 9.70
CA LEU A 209 -2.17 4.42 8.94
C LEU A 209 -1.93 5.54 7.91
N SER A 210 -2.86 5.76 7.01
CA SER A 210 -2.92 7.02 6.25
C SER A 210 -4.33 7.58 6.24
N ALA A 211 -4.44 8.86 6.57
CA ALA A 211 -5.72 9.57 6.61
C ALA A 211 -6.33 9.70 5.19
N PRO A 212 -7.65 9.93 5.09
CA PRO A 212 -8.27 10.24 3.80
C PRO A 212 -7.74 11.56 3.23
N ASN A 213 -7.73 11.67 1.89
CA ASN A 213 -7.42 12.92 1.22
C ASN A 213 -8.64 13.83 1.24
N ARG A 214 -8.53 14.97 1.91
CA ARG A 214 -9.58 16.00 1.98
C ARG A 214 -9.27 17.22 1.12
N SER A 215 -8.16 17.20 0.40
CA SER A 215 -7.74 18.30 -0.48
C SER A 215 -8.40 18.21 -1.86
N ALA A 216 -8.29 19.29 -2.61
CA ALA A 216 -8.80 19.37 -3.98
C ALA A 216 -7.87 18.72 -5.01
N SER A 217 -6.68 18.27 -4.62
CA SER A 217 -5.68 17.67 -5.48
C SER A 217 -5.45 16.20 -5.13
N SER A 218 -5.23 15.36 -6.15
CA SER A 218 -4.76 13.98 -5.93
C SER A 218 -3.34 13.97 -5.38
N ARG A 219 -2.97 12.88 -4.72
CA ARG A 219 -1.62 12.57 -4.30
C ARG A 219 -1.32 11.08 -4.57
N TYR A 220 -0.16 10.81 -5.13
CA TYR A 220 0.33 9.48 -5.46
C TYR A 220 1.60 9.14 -4.67
#